data_13e910427860a79e91684e0b58937c9b
#
_entry.id   13e910427860a79e91684e0b58937c9b
#
_cell.length_a   1.000
_cell.length_b   1.000
_cell.length_c   1.000
_cell.angle_alpha   90.00
_cell.angle_beta   90.00
_cell.angle_gamma   90.00
#
_symmetry.space_group_name_H-M   'P 1'
#
loop_
_entity.id
_entity.type
_entity.pdbx_description
1 polymer ?
#
loop_
_entity_poly.entity_id
_entity_poly.type
_entity_poly.pdbx_seq_one_letter_code
_entity_poly.pdbx_strand_id
1 'polypeptide(L)'
;EISCSLVGSEMCIRDSRFTYDTPTVPGNDFYALCEGEHPLCMIFLPGFDHPVSREYITRYLKTLPQLKGARLVCVVRSSAQAVAKATHGSDFPFPVICDGPGVLYGYLGVEQTRGLLSWSFAAQKIYKAARDAGYHYDTKAPQLLPLTLVVGHMGKILFTHSGRSQTDLPEDCAAIREITREVVRTMAEDQRRAHPHCSDETLTLPDLVGWDDLDGSSN
;
A
#
# COMPACT_ATOMS: atom_id res chain seq x y z
N GLU A 1 9.14 8.76 24.25
CA GLU A 1 7.68 8.67 24.00
C GLU A 1 7.33 9.71 22.94
N ILE A 2 7.42 9.34 21.68
CA ILE A 2 6.77 10.09 20.61
C ILE A 2 5.50 9.33 20.31
N SER A 3 4.48 9.65 21.07
CA SER A 3 3.10 9.31 20.76
C SER A 3 2.80 9.95 19.40
N CYS A 4 2.79 9.15 18.36
CA CYS A 4 2.39 9.57 17.02
C CYS A 4 0.89 9.85 17.05
N SER A 5 0.52 11.05 17.49
CA SER A 5 -0.82 11.61 17.40
C SER A 5 -1.11 12.00 15.95
N LEU A 6 -1.11 11.01 15.06
CA LEU A 6 -1.53 11.16 13.67
C LEU A 6 -3.03 10.90 13.48
N VAL A 7 -3.74 10.68 14.59
CA VAL A 7 -5.19 10.57 14.59
C VAL A 7 -5.75 11.94 14.99
N GLY A 8 -6.08 12.77 14.01
CA GLY A 8 -6.81 14.01 14.28
C GLY A 8 -6.36 15.27 13.56
N SER A 9 -5.29 15.28 12.79
CA SER A 9 -5.06 16.38 11.85
C SER A 9 -5.58 15.97 10.48
N GLU A 10 -6.48 16.75 9.94
CA GLU A 10 -6.83 16.73 8.52
C GLU A 10 -5.56 17.02 7.70
N MET A 11 -4.73 16.02 7.55
CA MET A 11 -3.53 16.12 6.72
C MET A 11 -3.97 15.99 5.26
N CYS A 12 -4.65 17.05 4.80
CA CYS A 12 -4.82 17.27 3.39
C CYS A 12 -3.44 17.62 2.84
N ILE A 13 -2.85 16.72 2.07
CA ILE A 13 -1.70 17.01 1.20
C ILE A 13 -2.14 18.02 0.10
N ARG A 14 -2.99 18.96 0.43
CA ARG A 14 -3.76 19.77 -0.51
C ARG A 14 -2.98 20.92 -1.15
N ASP A 15 -1.79 21.24 -0.64
CA ASP A 15 -1.09 22.47 -1.04
C ASP A 15 0.18 22.26 -1.87
N SER A 16 0.59 21.03 -2.13
CA SER A 16 1.68 20.73 -3.05
C SER A 16 1.22 19.69 -4.07
N ARG A 17 1.39 19.99 -5.36
CA ARG A 17 1.21 19.00 -6.42
C ARG A 17 2.20 17.86 -6.17
N PHE A 18 1.71 16.79 -5.55
CA PHE A 18 2.54 15.63 -5.30
C PHE A 18 2.60 14.79 -6.57
N THR A 19 3.77 14.72 -7.14
CA THR A 19 4.05 13.87 -8.30
C THR A 19 4.90 12.68 -7.90
N TYR A 20 4.72 11.57 -8.60
CA TYR A 20 5.49 10.35 -8.40
C TYR A 20 5.94 9.76 -9.74
N ASP A 21 7.01 8.98 -9.68
CA ASP A 21 7.53 8.27 -10.84
C ASP A 21 7.12 6.79 -10.78
N THR A 22 6.74 6.24 -11.93
CA THR A 22 6.66 4.81 -12.16
C THR A 22 7.85 4.35 -13.00
N PRO A 23 8.09 3.04 -13.17
CA PRO A 23 9.20 2.56 -14.00
C PRO A 23 9.19 3.10 -15.44
N THR A 24 8.01 3.39 -15.98
CA THR A 24 7.83 3.76 -17.39
C THR A 24 7.44 5.22 -17.58
N VAL A 25 6.74 5.84 -16.62
CA VAL A 25 6.22 7.20 -16.73
C VAL A 25 6.67 8.03 -15.55
N PRO A 26 7.42 9.12 -15.75
CA PRO A 26 7.77 10.07 -14.71
C PRO A 26 6.66 11.10 -14.49
N GLY A 27 6.63 11.69 -13.30
CA GLY A 27 5.83 12.87 -12.99
C GLY A 27 4.31 12.65 -12.99
N ASN A 28 3.84 11.47 -12.62
CA ASN A 28 2.41 11.17 -12.47
C ASN A 28 1.81 11.98 -11.33
N ASP A 29 0.57 12.43 -11.49
CA ASP A 29 -0.16 13.14 -10.45
C ASP A 29 -0.76 12.15 -9.44
N PHE A 30 -0.40 12.31 -8.16
CA PHE A 30 -0.90 11.45 -7.08
C PHE A 30 -2.41 11.66 -6.81
N TYR A 31 -2.90 12.89 -6.99
CA TYR A 31 -4.33 13.15 -6.79
C TYR A 31 -5.19 12.48 -7.86
N ALA A 32 -4.74 12.51 -9.11
CA ALA A 32 -5.39 11.76 -10.19
C ALA A 32 -5.41 10.25 -9.88
N LEU A 33 -4.36 9.73 -9.23
CA LEU A 33 -4.35 8.34 -8.76
C LEU A 33 -5.42 8.10 -7.67
N CYS A 34 -5.73 9.09 -6.84
CA CYS A 34 -6.73 8.98 -5.76
C CYS A 34 -8.19 9.16 -6.24
N GLU A 35 -8.42 9.66 -7.46
CA GLU A 35 -9.77 9.94 -8.02
C GLU A 35 -10.54 8.71 -8.50
N GLY A 36 -10.12 7.51 -8.22
CA GLY A 36 -10.84 6.31 -8.63
C GLY A 36 -12.01 5.96 -7.70
N GLU A 37 -12.92 5.14 -8.19
CA GLU A 37 -14.13 4.69 -7.47
C GLU A 37 -13.83 3.94 -6.16
N HIS A 38 -12.68 3.27 -6.09
CA HIS A 38 -12.30 2.45 -4.95
C HIS A 38 -11.10 3.02 -4.20
N PRO A 39 -11.01 2.84 -2.87
CA PRO A 39 -9.84 3.23 -2.09
C PRO A 39 -8.55 2.57 -2.60
N LEU A 40 -7.43 3.26 -2.39
CA LEU A 40 -6.10 2.73 -2.68
C LEU A 40 -5.56 2.00 -1.45
N CYS A 41 -5.14 0.75 -1.62
CA CYS A 41 -4.26 0.11 -0.65
C CYS A 41 -2.81 0.30 -1.12
N MET A 42 -2.08 1.14 -0.40
CA MET A 42 -0.67 1.42 -0.68
C MET A 42 0.22 0.57 0.21
N ILE A 43 1.08 -0.22 -0.40
CA ILE A 43 2.02 -1.11 0.28
C ILE A 43 3.43 -0.57 0.09
N PHE A 44 4.05 -0.13 1.19
CA PHE A 44 5.44 0.33 1.21
C PHE A 44 6.37 -0.84 1.47
N LEU A 45 7.23 -1.09 0.53
CA LEU A 45 8.17 -2.20 0.53
C LEU A 45 9.61 -1.67 0.60
N PRO A 46 10.59 -2.48 1.03
CA PRO A 46 12.01 -2.17 0.82
C PRO A 46 12.34 -1.87 -0.65
N GLY A 47 13.61 -1.77 -1.01
CA GLY A 47 14.01 -1.61 -2.40
C GLY A 47 13.43 -2.71 -3.32
N PHE A 48 13.24 -2.40 -4.58
CA PHE A 48 12.64 -3.33 -5.56
C PHE A 48 13.45 -4.62 -5.73
N ASP A 49 14.78 -4.53 -5.61
CA ASP A 49 15.71 -5.65 -5.63
C ASP A 49 15.73 -6.49 -4.34
N HIS A 50 15.07 -6.01 -3.29
CA HIS A 50 15.03 -6.72 -2.01
C HIS A 50 14.17 -7.99 -2.12
N PRO A 51 14.62 -9.15 -1.58
CA PRO A 51 13.92 -10.43 -1.72
C PRO A 51 12.46 -10.39 -1.23
N VAL A 52 12.20 -9.70 -0.12
CA VAL A 52 10.84 -9.54 0.42
C VAL A 52 9.94 -8.77 -0.55
N SER A 53 10.43 -7.67 -1.13
CA SER A 53 9.66 -6.90 -2.10
C SER A 53 9.30 -7.74 -3.33
N ARG A 54 10.24 -8.49 -3.86
CA ARG A 54 10.01 -9.36 -5.02
C ARG A 54 9.02 -10.47 -4.72
N GLU A 55 9.12 -11.09 -3.55
CA GLU A 55 8.20 -12.13 -3.12
C GLU A 55 6.76 -11.59 -3.04
N TYR A 56 6.55 -10.46 -2.35
CA TYR A 56 5.21 -9.90 -2.16
C TYR A 56 4.64 -9.34 -3.47
N ILE A 57 5.41 -8.62 -4.27
CA ILE A 57 4.96 -8.19 -5.60
C ILE A 57 4.54 -9.40 -6.45
N THR A 58 5.32 -10.49 -6.42
CA THR A 58 4.96 -11.71 -7.14
C THR A 58 3.67 -12.35 -6.64
N ARG A 59 3.44 -12.36 -5.32
CA ARG A 59 2.18 -12.85 -4.73
C ARG A 59 0.99 -12.00 -5.18
N TYR A 60 1.13 -10.68 -5.14
CA TYR A 60 0.08 -9.76 -5.58
C TYR A 60 -0.23 -9.92 -7.07
N LEU A 61 0.78 -10.08 -7.91
CA LEU A 61 0.58 -10.36 -9.34
C LEU A 61 -0.23 -11.65 -9.57
N LYS A 62 0.08 -12.72 -8.82
CA LYS A 62 -0.63 -14.01 -8.94
C LYS A 62 -2.06 -13.96 -8.45
N THR A 63 -2.34 -13.14 -7.43
CA THR A 63 -3.64 -13.07 -6.77
C THR A 63 -4.47 -11.85 -7.19
N LEU A 64 -3.95 -11.03 -8.12
CA LEU A 64 -4.61 -9.80 -8.59
C LEU A 64 -6.07 -9.98 -9.02
N PRO A 65 -6.48 -11.08 -9.68
CA PRO A 65 -7.89 -11.32 -10.02
C PRO A 65 -8.82 -11.41 -8.81
N GLN A 66 -8.28 -11.65 -7.61
CA GLN A 66 -9.05 -11.69 -6.36
C GLN A 66 -9.27 -10.30 -5.76
N LEU A 67 -8.57 -9.27 -6.26
CA LEU A 67 -8.71 -7.91 -5.79
C LEU A 67 -9.97 -7.29 -6.39
N LYS A 68 -10.97 -7.10 -5.53
CA LYS A 68 -12.24 -6.44 -5.88
C LYS A 68 -12.54 -5.36 -4.86
N GLY A 69 -13.09 -4.22 -5.29
CA GLY A 69 -13.48 -3.12 -4.41
C GLY A 69 -12.32 -2.38 -3.74
N ALA A 70 -11.08 -2.60 -4.20
CA ALA A 70 -9.88 -1.90 -3.78
C ALA A 70 -8.91 -1.79 -4.95
N ARG A 71 -8.00 -0.82 -4.90
CA ARG A 71 -6.91 -0.67 -5.87
C ARG A 71 -5.58 -0.85 -5.14
N LEU A 72 -4.68 -1.61 -5.73
CA LEU A 72 -3.34 -1.85 -5.18
C LEU A 72 -2.34 -0.87 -5.76
N VAL A 73 -1.50 -0.32 -4.89
CA VAL A 73 -0.32 0.45 -5.24
C VAL A 73 0.86 -0.07 -4.42
N CYS A 74 1.95 -0.41 -5.06
CA CYS A 74 3.20 -0.72 -4.38
C CYS A 74 4.13 0.50 -4.42
N VAL A 75 4.74 0.83 -3.29
CA VAL A 75 5.77 1.86 -3.20
C VAL A 75 7.09 1.19 -2.87
N VAL A 76 8.13 1.45 -3.66
CA VAL A 76 9.45 0.85 -3.47
C VAL A 76 10.52 1.92 -3.32
N ARG A 77 11.48 1.70 -2.41
CA ARG A 77 12.61 2.59 -2.24
C ARG A 77 13.71 2.32 -3.26
N SER A 78 13.35 2.49 -4.51
CA SER A 78 14.25 2.34 -5.67
C SER A 78 13.95 3.41 -6.68
N SER A 79 14.96 3.81 -7.47
CA SER A 79 14.73 4.76 -8.55
C SER A 79 13.95 4.10 -9.71
N ALA A 80 13.16 4.90 -10.42
CA ALA A 80 12.41 4.44 -11.60
C ALA A 80 13.32 3.75 -12.62
N GLN A 81 14.51 4.29 -12.87
CA GLN A 81 15.49 3.71 -13.77
C GLN A 81 15.96 2.32 -13.32
N ALA A 82 16.21 2.13 -12.02
CA ALA A 82 16.62 0.84 -11.48
C ALA A 82 15.51 -0.21 -11.63
N VAL A 83 14.26 0.17 -11.36
CA VAL A 83 13.09 -0.72 -11.51
C VAL A 83 12.86 -1.03 -12.98
N ALA A 84 12.88 -0.05 -13.88
CA ALA A 84 12.74 -0.25 -15.33
C ALA A 84 13.80 -1.21 -15.89
N LYS A 85 15.05 -1.06 -15.44
CA LYS A 85 16.12 -1.99 -15.83
C LYS A 85 15.84 -3.42 -15.34
N ALA A 86 15.39 -3.58 -14.11
CA ALA A 86 15.13 -4.89 -13.52
C ALA A 86 13.89 -5.59 -14.13
N THR A 87 12.94 -4.82 -14.66
CA THR A 87 11.72 -5.32 -15.31
C THR A 87 11.82 -5.37 -16.83
N HIS A 88 13.00 -5.03 -17.40
CA HIS A 88 13.19 -4.88 -18.84
C HIS A 88 12.18 -3.94 -19.51
N GLY A 89 11.78 -2.88 -18.81
CA GLY A 89 10.79 -1.90 -19.25
C GLY A 89 9.34 -2.41 -19.29
N SER A 90 9.07 -3.57 -18.67
CA SER A 90 7.70 -4.09 -18.57
C SER A 90 6.91 -3.36 -17.49
N ASP A 91 5.67 -3.03 -17.80
CA ASP A 91 4.72 -2.44 -16.84
C ASP A 91 4.10 -3.49 -15.93
N PHE A 92 3.71 -3.03 -14.75
CA PHE A 92 2.91 -3.80 -13.82
C PHE A 92 1.42 -3.51 -14.06
N PRO A 93 0.51 -4.48 -13.81
CA PRO A 93 -0.92 -4.27 -13.92
C PRO A 93 -1.49 -3.40 -12.78
N PHE A 94 -0.65 -2.96 -11.86
CA PHE A 94 -0.93 -1.96 -10.82
C PHE A 94 0.25 -0.98 -10.70
N PRO A 95 0.03 0.27 -10.25
CA PRO A 95 1.10 1.24 -10.13
C PRO A 95 2.19 0.80 -9.16
N VAL A 96 3.45 0.93 -9.58
CA VAL A 96 4.63 0.79 -8.72
C VAL A 96 5.30 2.15 -8.62
N ILE A 97 5.13 2.80 -7.48
CA ILE A 97 5.71 4.12 -7.19
C ILE A 97 7.18 3.95 -6.81
N CYS A 98 8.05 4.68 -7.50
CA CYS A 98 9.49 4.62 -7.31
C CYS A 98 9.96 5.81 -6.47
N ASP A 99 10.19 5.61 -5.17
CA ASP A 99 10.69 6.62 -4.26
C ASP A 99 12.18 6.37 -3.93
N GLY A 100 13.04 6.49 -4.93
CA GLY A 100 14.48 6.30 -4.77
C GLY A 100 15.09 7.18 -3.67
N PRO A 101 14.81 8.48 -3.62
CA PRO A 101 15.28 9.37 -2.56
C PRO A 101 14.72 9.03 -1.18
N GLY A 102 13.58 8.35 -1.09
CA GLY A 102 12.89 8.02 0.15
C GLY A 102 12.14 9.20 0.77
N VAL A 103 11.65 10.11 -0.05
CA VAL A 103 10.89 11.29 0.41
C VAL A 103 9.59 10.88 1.08
N LEU A 104 8.83 9.98 0.44
CA LEU A 104 7.59 9.43 1.01
C LEU A 104 7.86 8.63 2.28
N TYR A 105 8.89 7.80 2.28
CA TYR A 105 9.29 7.03 3.45
C TYR A 105 9.64 7.92 4.62
N GLY A 106 10.41 9.00 4.38
CA GLY A 106 10.75 9.98 5.41
C GLY A 106 9.52 10.74 5.92
N TYR A 107 8.65 11.17 5.02
CA TYR A 107 7.44 11.92 5.36
C TYR A 107 6.46 11.08 6.19
N LEU A 108 6.29 9.81 5.86
CA LEU A 108 5.39 8.89 6.57
C LEU A 108 6.04 8.23 7.78
N GLY A 109 7.29 8.55 8.09
CA GLY A 109 8.00 8.01 9.24
C GLY A 109 8.23 6.50 9.17
N VAL A 110 8.42 5.94 7.97
CA VAL A 110 8.68 4.51 7.81
C VAL A 110 9.98 4.15 8.52
N GLU A 111 9.88 3.29 9.52
CA GLU A 111 11.00 2.92 10.36
C GLU A 111 11.94 1.91 9.68
N GLN A 112 13.23 2.00 10.05
CA GLN A 112 14.19 0.96 9.71
C GLN A 112 14.09 -0.18 10.73
N THR A 113 14.38 -1.40 10.27
CA THR A 113 14.45 -2.54 11.18
C THR A 113 15.55 -2.34 12.23
N ARG A 114 15.21 -2.59 13.48
CA ARG A 114 16.14 -2.45 14.61
C ARG A 114 16.50 -3.83 15.16
N GLY A 115 17.51 -4.47 14.57
CA GLY A 115 18.10 -5.71 15.08
C GLY A 115 17.10 -6.86 15.26
N LEU A 116 17.18 -7.56 16.39
CA LEU A 116 16.38 -8.77 16.66
C LEU A 116 14.88 -8.54 16.77
N LEU A 117 14.42 -7.32 17.06
CA LEU A 117 12.99 -7.00 17.23
C LEU A 117 12.20 -7.07 15.91
N SER A 118 12.89 -6.96 14.79
CA SER A 118 12.28 -7.06 13.46
C SER A 118 12.50 -8.41 12.77
N TRP A 119 13.09 -9.35 13.49
CA TRP A 119 13.37 -10.68 12.96
C TRP A 119 12.08 -11.46 12.72
N SER A 120 12.00 -12.13 11.58
CA SER A 120 10.84 -12.91 11.17
C SER A 120 11.30 -14.23 10.55
N PHE A 121 10.75 -15.33 11.02
CA PHE A 121 10.98 -16.65 10.40
C PHE A 121 10.53 -16.68 8.93
N ALA A 122 9.45 -15.98 8.60
CA ALA A 122 8.96 -15.88 7.22
C ALA A 122 9.97 -15.13 6.33
N ALA A 123 10.55 -14.03 6.82
CA ALA A 123 11.61 -13.32 6.11
C ALA A 123 12.84 -14.19 5.89
N GLN A 124 13.24 -14.98 6.89
CA GLN A 124 14.39 -15.89 6.75
C GLN A 124 14.17 -16.97 5.70
N LYS A 125 12.93 -17.49 5.57
CA LYS A 125 12.59 -18.42 4.48
C LYS A 125 12.74 -17.76 3.11
N ILE A 126 12.28 -16.50 2.98
CA ILE A 126 12.40 -15.73 1.73
C ILE A 126 13.88 -15.50 1.40
N TYR A 127 14.70 -15.07 2.35
CA TYR A 127 16.14 -14.88 2.17
C TYR A 127 16.87 -16.16 1.80
N LYS A 128 16.52 -17.27 2.44
CA LYS A 128 17.09 -18.58 2.11
C LYS A 128 16.74 -18.97 0.70
N ALA A 129 15.47 -18.90 0.32
CA ALA A 129 15.01 -19.22 -1.04
C ALA A 129 15.69 -18.35 -2.10
N ALA A 130 15.87 -17.04 -1.83
CA ALA A 130 16.58 -16.13 -2.72
C ALA A 130 18.06 -16.54 -2.91
N ARG A 131 18.75 -16.90 -1.82
CA ARG A 131 20.15 -17.39 -1.89
C ARG A 131 20.26 -18.71 -2.62
N ASP A 132 19.37 -19.65 -2.32
CA ASP A 132 19.36 -20.97 -2.95
C ASP A 132 19.10 -20.86 -4.49
N ALA A 133 18.35 -19.84 -4.90
CA ALA A 133 18.14 -19.47 -6.31
C ALA A 133 19.29 -18.66 -6.93
N GLY A 134 20.38 -18.39 -6.19
CA GLY A 134 21.50 -17.58 -6.69
C GLY A 134 21.18 -16.10 -6.85
N TYR A 135 20.12 -15.60 -6.20
CA TYR A 135 19.72 -14.21 -6.30
C TYR A 135 20.62 -13.31 -5.45
N HIS A 136 21.24 -12.33 -6.10
CA HIS A 136 22.10 -11.35 -5.45
C HIS A 136 21.34 -10.04 -5.22
N TYR A 137 21.41 -9.52 -4.03
CA TYR A 137 20.84 -8.22 -3.63
C TYR A 137 21.78 -7.49 -2.67
N ASP A 138 21.63 -6.18 -2.57
CA ASP A 138 22.46 -5.38 -1.66
C ASP A 138 22.05 -5.61 -0.21
N THR A 139 22.88 -6.34 0.53
CA THR A 139 22.68 -6.62 1.96
C THR A 139 22.96 -5.41 2.86
N LYS A 140 23.57 -4.34 2.31
CA LYS A 140 23.84 -3.08 3.01
C LYS A 140 22.70 -2.06 2.83
N ALA A 141 21.75 -2.32 1.92
CA ALA A 141 20.60 -1.46 1.75
C ALA A 141 19.80 -1.34 3.07
N PRO A 142 19.20 -0.18 3.34
CA PRO A 142 18.39 0.02 4.53
C PRO A 142 17.30 -1.03 4.62
N GLN A 143 17.29 -1.76 5.73
CA GLN A 143 16.23 -2.72 6.01
C GLN A 143 15.03 -1.97 6.57
N LEU A 144 14.04 -1.70 5.72
CA LEU A 144 12.84 -0.95 6.09
C LEU A 144 11.76 -1.90 6.58
N LEU A 145 11.01 -1.45 7.59
CA LEU A 145 9.75 -2.09 7.98
C LEU A 145 8.68 -1.72 6.95
N PRO A 146 7.79 -2.65 6.61
CA PRO A 146 6.72 -2.34 5.68
C PRO A 146 5.68 -1.42 6.33
N LEU A 147 5.00 -0.64 5.50
CA LEU A 147 3.87 0.18 5.88
C LEU A 147 2.70 -0.13 4.94
N THR A 148 1.53 -0.32 5.50
CA THR A 148 0.27 -0.47 4.74
C THR A 148 -0.62 0.72 5.03
N LEU A 149 -1.06 1.40 3.98
CA LEU A 149 -2.03 2.50 4.05
C LEU A 149 -3.27 2.13 3.25
N VAL A 150 -4.44 2.56 3.74
CA VAL A 150 -5.64 2.70 2.90
C VAL A 150 -5.90 4.18 2.72
N VAL A 151 -5.96 4.60 1.47
CA VAL A 151 -6.11 6.00 1.07
C VAL A 151 -7.41 6.13 0.28
N GLY A 152 -8.28 6.98 0.76
CA GLY A 152 -9.55 7.30 0.11
C GLY A 152 -9.41 8.46 -0.88
N HIS A 153 -10.57 8.95 -1.29
CA HIS A 153 -10.69 10.09 -2.19
C HIS A 153 -9.88 11.31 -1.70
N MET A 154 -9.33 12.08 -2.61
CA MET A 154 -8.50 13.28 -2.33
C MET A 154 -7.26 13.01 -1.48
N GLY A 155 -6.74 11.78 -1.46
CA GLY A 155 -5.53 11.45 -0.71
C GLY A 155 -5.71 11.36 0.81
N LYS A 156 -6.94 11.27 1.30
CA LYS A 156 -7.21 11.11 2.74
C LYS A 156 -6.76 9.74 3.22
N ILE A 157 -5.87 9.71 4.21
CA ILE A 157 -5.45 8.45 4.85
C ILE A 157 -6.58 7.97 5.75
N LEU A 158 -7.12 6.79 5.46
CA LEU A 158 -8.22 6.15 6.18
C LEU A 158 -7.72 5.11 7.19
N PHE A 159 -6.56 4.52 6.90
CA PHE A 159 -5.97 3.48 7.74
C PHE A 159 -4.45 3.49 7.58
N THR A 160 -3.76 3.18 8.68
CA THR A 160 -2.29 3.05 8.72
C THR A 160 -1.92 1.85 9.56
N HIS A 161 -1.10 0.95 9.02
CA HIS A 161 -0.48 -0.14 9.76
C HIS A 161 1.02 -0.15 9.51
N SER A 162 1.80 0.17 10.54
CA SER A 162 3.26 0.05 10.53
C SER A 162 3.65 -1.37 10.88
N GLY A 163 4.31 -2.06 9.98
CA GLY A 163 4.73 -3.44 10.16
C GLY A 163 5.73 -3.58 11.31
N ARG A 164 5.55 -4.61 12.13
CA ARG A 164 6.48 -4.95 13.24
C ARG A 164 7.64 -5.83 12.79
N SER A 165 7.50 -6.46 11.65
CA SER A 165 8.53 -7.28 11.01
C SER A 165 8.54 -7.05 9.51
N GLN A 166 9.59 -7.49 8.83
CA GLN A 166 9.72 -7.32 7.36
C GLN A 166 8.63 -8.03 6.54
N THR A 167 7.92 -8.97 7.14
CA THR A 167 6.84 -9.74 6.51
C THR A 167 5.47 -9.44 7.11
N ASP A 168 5.35 -8.38 7.90
CA ASP A 168 4.08 -7.90 8.43
C ASP A 168 3.35 -7.06 7.37
N LEU A 169 2.84 -7.77 6.38
CA LEU A 169 2.20 -7.27 5.16
C LEU A 169 0.98 -8.12 4.84
N PRO A 170 -0.03 -7.59 4.15
CA PRO A 170 -1.06 -8.41 3.54
C PRO A 170 -0.44 -9.49 2.65
N GLU A 171 -0.80 -10.76 2.87
CA GLU A 171 -0.16 -11.87 2.15
C GLU A 171 -0.52 -11.89 0.66
N ASP A 172 -1.75 -11.50 0.32
CA ASP A 172 -2.28 -11.53 -1.03
C ASP A 172 -3.36 -10.45 -1.26
N CYS A 173 -3.94 -10.43 -2.44
CA CYS A 173 -4.99 -9.48 -2.81
C CYS A 173 -6.32 -9.75 -2.08
N ALA A 174 -6.58 -10.96 -1.59
CA ALA A 174 -7.74 -11.24 -0.76
C ALA A 174 -7.60 -10.58 0.62
N ALA A 175 -6.40 -10.63 1.22
CA ALA A 175 -6.11 -9.94 2.47
C ALA A 175 -6.20 -8.41 2.31
N ILE A 176 -5.71 -7.86 1.19
CA ILE A 176 -5.84 -6.43 0.86
C ILE A 176 -7.31 -6.03 0.78
N ARG A 177 -8.12 -6.81 0.11
CA ARG A 177 -9.57 -6.60 -0.01
C ARG A 177 -10.23 -6.58 1.37
N GLU A 178 -9.90 -7.54 2.23
CA GLU A 178 -10.47 -7.64 3.57
C GLU A 178 -10.13 -6.43 4.43
N ILE A 179 -8.87 -5.99 4.45
CA ILE A 179 -8.44 -4.79 5.15
C ILE A 179 -9.22 -3.56 4.65
N THR A 180 -9.33 -3.38 3.34
CA THR A 180 -10.03 -2.24 2.75
C THR A 180 -11.52 -2.26 3.09
N ARG A 181 -12.16 -3.42 3.00
CA ARG A 181 -13.57 -3.62 3.37
C ARG A 181 -13.83 -3.25 4.83
N GLU A 182 -12.98 -3.72 5.74
CA GLU A 182 -13.09 -3.41 7.17
C GLU A 182 -12.97 -1.92 7.45
N VAL A 183 -12.00 -1.25 6.81
CA VAL A 183 -11.81 0.20 6.95
C VAL A 183 -13.05 0.96 6.50
N VAL A 184 -13.61 0.62 5.34
CA VAL A 184 -14.81 1.29 4.83
C VAL A 184 -16.02 1.03 5.73
N ARG A 185 -16.19 -0.20 6.22
CA ARG A 185 -17.26 -0.55 7.16
C ARG A 185 -17.18 0.27 8.43
N THR A 186 -15.99 0.37 9.03
CA THR A 186 -15.78 1.16 10.25
C THR A 186 -16.10 2.64 10.03
N MET A 187 -15.69 3.19 8.88
CA MET A 187 -16.01 4.58 8.56
C MET A 187 -17.51 4.83 8.41
N ALA A 188 -18.23 3.91 7.74
CA ALA A 188 -19.68 4.01 7.59
C ALA A 188 -20.39 3.93 8.95
N GLU A 189 -19.92 3.06 9.85
CA GLU A 189 -20.45 2.96 11.22
C GLU A 189 -20.21 4.23 12.04
N ASP A 190 -19.02 4.82 11.93
CA ASP A 190 -18.67 6.07 12.62
C ASP A 190 -19.50 7.25 12.10
N GLN A 191 -19.75 7.33 10.79
CA GLN A 191 -20.64 8.33 10.22
C GLN A 191 -22.08 8.19 10.72
N ARG A 192 -22.61 6.97 10.79
CA ARG A 192 -23.95 6.72 11.36
C ARG A 192 -24.05 7.11 12.83
N ARG A 193 -23.01 6.85 13.61
CA ARG A 193 -22.94 7.27 15.03
C ARG A 193 -22.89 8.79 15.19
N ALA A 194 -22.15 9.47 14.31
CA ALA A 194 -22.02 10.92 14.34
C ALA A 194 -23.31 11.64 13.92
N HIS A 195 -24.16 11.00 13.09
CA HIS A 195 -25.41 11.58 12.57
C HIS A 195 -26.61 10.65 12.79
N PRO A 196 -27.03 10.38 14.04
CA PRO A 196 -28.06 9.39 14.34
C PRO A 196 -29.47 9.78 13.85
N HIS A 197 -29.67 11.02 13.37
CA HIS A 197 -30.94 11.53 12.87
C HIS A 197 -31.00 11.73 11.35
N CYS A 198 -29.92 11.40 10.60
CA CYS A 198 -30.02 11.32 9.16
C CYS A 198 -30.74 10.04 8.78
N SER A 199 -31.98 10.16 8.29
CA SER A 199 -32.68 9.05 7.64
C SER A 199 -31.83 8.47 6.50
N ASP A 200 -31.91 7.17 6.28
CA ASP A 200 -31.13 6.39 5.29
C ASP A 200 -31.18 6.96 3.85
N GLU A 201 -32.14 7.85 3.56
CA GLU A 201 -32.32 8.45 2.23
C GLU A 201 -31.31 9.56 1.87
N THR A 202 -30.52 10.07 2.84
CA THR A 202 -29.55 11.16 2.58
C THR A 202 -28.09 10.74 2.72
N LEU A 203 -27.81 9.51 3.16
CA LEU A 203 -26.47 8.92 3.14
C LEU A 203 -26.23 8.23 1.78
N THR A 204 -26.39 8.95 0.69
CA THR A 204 -25.71 8.59 -0.53
C THR A 204 -24.24 8.88 -0.28
N LEU A 205 -23.49 7.85 0.10
CA LEU A 205 -22.04 7.85 -0.04
C LEU A 205 -21.78 7.90 -1.55
N PRO A 206 -21.49 9.07 -2.15
CA PRO A 206 -21.47 9.20 -3.60
C PRO A 206 -20.36 8.35 -4.24
N ASP A 207 -19.44 7.82 -3.45
CA ASP A 207 -18.24 7.14 -3.93
C ASP A 207 -18.18 5.65 -3.53
N LEU A 208 -19.24 5.08 -2.96
CA LEU A 208 -19.27 3.68 -2.54
C LEU A 208 -20.34 2.85 -3.28
N VAL A 209 -20.91 3.40 -4.35
CA VAL A 209 -21.84 2.70 -5.23
C VAL A 209 -21.06 1.64 -6.01
N GLY A 210 -21.29 0.39 -5.71
CA GLY A 210 -20.61 -0.74 -6.38
C GLY A 210 -20.14 -1.84 -5.42
N TRP A 211 -20.41 -1.72 -4.13
CA TRP A 211 -20.03 -2.72 -3.13
C TRP A 211 -20.89 -3.99 -3.19
N ASP A 212 -22.07 -3.93 -3.80
CA ASP A 212 -22.96 -5.09 -3.98
C ASP A 212 -22.34 -6.18 -4.89
N ASP A 213 -21.36 -5.80 -5.72
CA ASP A 213 -20.61 -6.76 -6.54
C ASP A 213 -19.57 -7.57 -5.75
N LEU A 214 -19.38 -7.27 -4.47
CA LEU A 214 -18.45 -8.02 -3.62
C LEU A 214 -19.02 -9.33 -3.09
N ASP A 215 -20.33 -9.44 -3.02
CA ASP A 215 -21.02 -10.66 -2.65
C ASP A 215 -21.31 -11.46 -3.93
N GLY A 216 -20.27 -12.00 -4.54
CA GLY A 216 -20.37 -12.91 -5.68
C GLY A 216 -21.11 -14.19 -5.31
N SER A 217 -22.41 -14.08 -5.06
CA SER A 217 -23.35 -15.19 -5.12
C SER A 217 -23.65 -15.47 -6.59
N SER A 218 -22.74 -16.16 -7.23
CA SER A 218 -23.01 -16.83 -8.49
C SER A 218 -23.79 -18.10 -8.19
N ASN A 219 -25.02 -18.14 -8.64
CA ASN A 219 -25.66 -19.40 -8.95
C ASN A 219 -24.84 -20.21 -9.95
#